data_9633ac47818e481376a6fcb268c9e443
#
_entry.id   9633ac47818e481376a6fcb268c9e443
#
_cell.length_a   1.000
_cell.length_b   1.000
_cell.length_c   1.000
_cell.angle_alpha   90.00
_cell.angle_beta   90.00
_cell.angle_gamma   90.00
#
_symmetry.space_group_name_H-M   'P 1'
#
loop_
_entity.id
_entity.type
_entity.pdbx_description
1 polymer ?
#
loop_
_entity_poly.entity_id
_entity_poly.type
_entity_poly.pdbx_seq_one_letter_code
_entity_poly.pdbx_strand_id
1 'polypeptide(L)'
;MFCRNILLLIVFLSLSNCTTSTLVKKKPSIKTINGYSNTGFALVYNENLYKQKIISKKINERSLIIFQKKLKFNTQVKITNILNNKSIIATVGKDSKYPLFHNSVLSIRIAD
;
A
#
# COMPACT_ATOMS: atom_id res chain seq x y z
N MET A 1 -13.30 -22.72 -57.30
CA MET A 1 -13.01 -23.66 -56.20
C MET A 1 -11.82 -23.24 -55.34
N PHE A 2 -10.78 -22.74 -55.93
CA PHE A 2 -9.59 -22.30 -55.15
C PHE A 2 -9.81 -21.06 -54.31
N CYS A 3 -10.59 -20.07 -54.75
CA CYS A 3 -10.86 -18.83 -54.03
C CYS A 3 -11.68 -19.05 -52.74
N ARG A 4 -12.51 -20.08 -52.71
CA ARG A 4 -13.35 -20.37 -51.54
C ARG A 4 -12.54 -20.99 -50.37
N ASN A 5 -11.59 -21.83 -50.70
CA ASN A 5 -10.73 -22.46 -49.69
C ASN A 5 -9.69 -21.49 -49.15
N ILE A 6 -9.21 -20.55 -49.96
CA ILE A 6 -8.29 -19.50 -49.55
C ILE A 6 -9.02 -18.51 -48.65
N LEU A 7 -10.27 -18.16 -48.95
CA LEU A 7 -11.07 -17.27 -48.11
C LEU A 7 -11.35 -17.86 -46.73
N LEU A 8 -11.66 -19.15 -46.68
CA LEU A 8 -11.82 -19.88 -45.40
C LEU A 8 -10.53 -19.92 -44.57
N LEU A 9 -9.40 -20.06 -45.23
CA LEU A 9 -8.10 -20.07 -44.56
C LEU A 9 -7.74 -18.69 -43.99
N ILE A 10 -8.07 -17.64 -44.69
CA ILE A 10 -7.87 -16.24 -44.23
C ILE A 10 -8.79 -15.92 -43.05
N VAL A 11 -10.01 -16.41 -43.03
CA VAL A 11 -10.95 -16.24 -41.92
C VAL A 11 -10.46 -16.97 -40.67
N PHE A 12 -9.85 -18.15 -40.80
CA PHE A 12 -9.27 -18.87 -39.69
C PHE A 12 -8.03 -18.17 -39.12
N LEU A 13 -7.21 -17.54 -39.93
CA LEU A 13 -6.05 -16.78 -39.50
C LEU A 13 -6.41 -15.49 -38.76
N SER A 14 -7.56 -14.85 -39.10
CA SER A 14 -8.01 -13.64 -38.43
C SER A 14 -8.58 -13.89 -37.04
N LEU A 15 -9.06 -15.08 -36.74
CA LEU A 15 -9.61 -15.43 -35.42
C LEU A 15 -8.52 -15.70 -34.35
N SER A 16 -7.31 -16.02 -34.77
CA SER A 16 -6.22 -16.31 -33.82
C SER A 16 -5.56 -15.06 -33.22
N ASN A 17 -5.82 -13.88 -33.74
CA ASN A 17 -5.22 -12.64 -33.27
C ASN A 17 -6.01 -11.94 -32.16
N CYS A 18 -7.19 -12.41 -31.78
CA CYS A 18 -8.03 -11.76 -30.77
C CYS A 18 -7.73 -12.14 -29.32
N THR A 19 -6.85 -13.09 -29.07
CA THR A 19 -6.69 -13.66 -27.71
C THR A 19 -5.52 -13.12 -26.90
N THR A 20 -4.68 -12.28 -27.48
CA THR A 20 -3.42 -11.88 -26.81
C THR A 20 -3.44 -10.49 -26.18
N SER A 21 -4.48 -9.69 -26.42
CA SER A 21 -4.49 -8.30 -25.94
C SER A 21 -5.14 -8.08 -24.58
N THR A 22 -5.79 -9.08 -24.01
CA THR A 22 -6.60 -8.91 -22.79
C THR A 22 -5.90 -9.33 -21.50
N LEU A 23 -4.73 -9.95 -21.58
CA LEU A 23 -4.08 -10.56 -20.42
C LEU A 23 -3.03 -9.69 -19.75
N VAL A 24 -2.79 -8.47 -20.22
CA VAL A 24 -1.77 -7.60 -19.64
C VAL A 24 -2.40 -6.38 -18.99
N LYS A 25 -3.30 -6.60 -18.04
CA LYS A 25 -3.53 -5.59 -17.02
C LYS A 25 -2.46 -5.78 -15.95
N LYS A 26 -1.33 -5.15 -16.14
CA LYS A 26 -0.41 -4.92 -15.03
C LYS A 26 -1.18 -4.16 -13.94
N LYS A 27 -1.41 -4.79 -12.81
CA LYS A 27 -1.70 -4.05 -11.59
C LYS A 27 -0.66 -2.95 -11.47
N PRO A 28 -1.05 -1.69 -11.20
CA PRO A 28 -0.06 -0.69 -10.89
C PRO A 28 0.75 -1.22 -9.71
N SER A 29 1.95 -1.67 -9.98
CA SER A 29 2.88 -2.02 -8.94
C SER A 29 3.20 -0.72 -8.23
N ILE A 30 2.79 -0.60 -6.98
CA ILE A 30 3.37 0.39 -6.09
C ILE A 30 4.86 0.10 -6.13
N LYS A 31 5.62 1.01 -6.73
CA LYS A 31 7.07 0.92 -6.67
C LYS A 31 7.45 1.02 -5.21
N THR A 32 7.75 -0.11 -4.59
CA THR A 32 8.44 -0.13 -3.31
C THR A 32 9.84 0.39 -3.59
N ILE A 33 10.01 1.70 -3.45
CA ILE A 33 11.32 2.32 -3.50
C ILE A 33 12.08 1.79 -2.30
N ASN A 34 13.21 1.11 -2.54
CA ASN A 34 14.18 0.62 -1.57
C ASN A 34 13.81 -0.61 -0.73
N GLY A 35 12.74 -1.31 -1.02
CA GLY A 35 12.44 -2.59 -0.37
C GLY A 35 12.35 -2.57 1.15
N TYR A 36 12.04 -1.38 1.76
CA TYR A 36 11.87 -1.31 3.19
C TYR A 36 10.63 -2.09 3.60
N SER A 37 10.82 -3.01 4.53
CA SER A 37 9.73 -3.75 5.16
C SER A 37 10.06 -3.94 6.63
N ASN A 38 9.06 -3.78 7.47
CA ASN A 38 9.19 -4.00 8.90
C ASN A 38 7.90 -4.57 9.46
N THR A 39 8.03 -5.52 10.36
CA THR A 39 6.90 -6.16 11.02
C THR A 39 7.05 -5.98 12.53
N GLY A 40 5.96 -5.66 13.20
CA GLY A 40 5.98 -5.45 14.64
C GLY A 40 4.63 -4.99 15.16
N PHE A 41 4.65 -4.51 16.39
CA PHE A 41 3.46 -3.98 17.04
C PHE A 41 3.35 -2.48 16.80
N ALA A 42 2.16 -2.05 16.38
CA ALA A 42 1.85 -0.64 16.24
C ALA A 42 1.13 -0.12 17.48
N LEU A 43 1.42 1.13 17.82
CA LEU A 43 0.70 1.85 18.86
C LEU A 43 -0.37 2.72 18.22
N VAL A 44 -1.61 2.59 18.67
CA VAL A 44 -2.70 3.48 18.21
C VAL A 44 -2.65 4.77 19.00
N TYR A 45 -2.56 5.89 18.27
CA TYR A 45 -2.53 7.21 18.88
C TYR A 45 -3.81 7.49 19.66
N ASN A 46 -3.67 8.06 20.86
CA ASN A 46 -4.73 8.76 21.57
C ASN A 46 -4.18 9.99 22.29
N GLU A 47 -5.07 10.91 22.64
CA GLU A 47 -4.64 12.14 23.30
C GLU A 47 -4.01 11.94 24.66
N ASN A 48 -4.40 10.90 25.40
CA ASN A 48 -3.81 10.60 26.71
C ASN A 48 -2.33 10.27 26.58
N LEU A 49 -1.94 9.53 25.57
CA LEU A 49 -0.53 9.22 25.30
C LEU A 49 0.28 10.49 25.02
N TYR A 50 -0.32 11.45 24.32
CA TYR A 50 0.32 12.73 24.09
C TYR A 50 0.42 13.55 25.39
N LYS A 51 -0.64 13.63 26.15
CA LYS A 51 -0.66 14.36 27.44
C LYS A 51 0.33 13.79 28.46
N GLN A 52 0.51 12.47 28.45
CA GLN A 52 1.47 11.78 29.31
C GLN A 52 2.91 11.84 28.77
N LYS A 53 3.13 12.50 27.65
CA LYS A 53 4.43 12.60 26.96
C LYS A 53 5.03 11.26 26.53
N ILE A 54 4.21 10.24 26.40
CA ILE A 54 4.61 8.95 25.83
C ILE A 54 4.83 9.10 24.33
N ILE A 55 4.00 9.89 23.67
CA ILE A 55 4.17 10.33 22.28
C ILE A 55 4.45 11.83 22.28
N SER A 56 5.48 12.28 21.59
CA SER A 56 5.92 13.68 21.66
C SER A 56 5.16 14.62 20.72
N LYS A 57 4.42 14.10 19.75
CA LYS A 57 3.66 14.89 18.78
C LYS A 57 2.25 14.39 18.62
N LYS A 58 1.35 15.31 18.27
CA LYS A 58 -0.05 14.99 17.98
C LYS A 58 -0.22 14.41 16.58
N ILE A 59 -1.19 13.50 16.45
CA ILE A 59 -1.73 13.06 15.17
C ILE A 59 -3.21 13.41 15.12
N ASN A 60 -3.68 13.99 14.01
CA ASN A 60 -5.10 14.12 13.78
C ASN A 60 -5.73 12.72 13.63
N GLU A 61 -6.75 12.43 14.41
CA GLU A 61 -7.42 11.13 14.44
C GLU A 61 -7.99 10.69 13.08
N ARG A 62 -8.34 11.64 12.23
CA ARG A 62 -8.90 11.40 10.90
C ARG A 62 -7.85 11.36 9.79
N SER A 63 -6.60 11.59 10.11
CA SER A 63 -5.52 11.62 9.11
C SER A 63 -5.02 10.22 8.79
N LEU A 64 -4.36 10.11 7.64
CA LEU A 64 -3.61 8.92 7.23
C LEU A 64 -2.12 9.12 7.50
N ILE A 65 -1.78 9.54 8.71
CA ILE A 65 -0.42 9.82 9.15
C ILE A 65 0.02 8.78 10.17
N ILE A 66 1.27 8.37 10.05
CA ILE A 66 1.94 7.51 11.02
C ILE A 66 3.24 8.16 11.49
N PHE A 67 3.73 7.71 12.62
CA PHE A 67 5.11 7.94 13.04
C PHE A 67 5.94 6.68 12.85
N GLN A 68 7.09 6.83 12.19
CA GLN A 68 8.05 5.75 12.00
C GLN A 68 9.46 6.34 11.98
N LYS A 69 10.30 5.95 12.96
CA LYS A 69 11.62 6.53 13.18
C LYS A 69 12.61 6.29 12.04
N LYS A 70 12.47 5.19 11.31
CA LYS A 70 13.41 4.79 10.27
C LYS A 70 13.08 5.37 8.90
N LEU A 71 11.95 6.04 8.76
CA LEU A 71 11.48 6.58 7.49
C LEU A 71 11.44 8.10 7.54
N LYS A 72 11.74 8.71 6.41
CA LYS A 72 11.73 10.16 6.28
C LYS A 72 10.31 10.72 6.27
N PHE A 73 10.17 11.95 6.72
CA PHE A 73 8.95 12.73 6.60
C PHE A 73 8.42 12.72 5.17
N ASN A 74 7.10 12.61 5.02
CA ASN A 74 6.38 12.53 3.74
C ASN A 74 6.58 11.23 2.94
N THR A 75 7.26 10.22 3.47
CA THR A 75 7.32 8.93 2.81
C THR A 75 5.97 8.25 2.83
N GLN A 76 5.52 7.73 1.68
CA GLN A 76 4.31 6.92 1.62
C GLN A 76 4.64 5.47 1.94
N VAL A 77 3.79 4.85 2.75
CA VAL A 77 3.96 3.48 3.20
C VAL A 77 2.66 2.71 3.06
N LYS A 78 2.77 1.43 2.78
CA LYS A 78 1.66 0.51 2.84
C LYS A 78 1.67 -0.18 4.20
N ILE A 79 0.60 -0.02 4.95
CA ILE A 79 0.42 -0.66 6.24
C ILE A 79 -0.56 -1.82 6.05
N THR A 80 -0.13 -3.00 6.45
CA THR A 80 -0.95 -4.22 6.37
C THR A 80 -1.14 -4.81 7.76
N ASN A 81 -2.38 -5.05 8.13
CA ASN A 81 -2.70 -5.82 9.32
C ASN A 81 -2.58 -7.31 8.97
N ILE A 82 -1.59 -7.98 9.56
CA ILE A 82 -1.31 -9.37 9.26
C ILE A 82 -2.39 -10.34 9.77
N LEU A 83 -3.26 -9.91 10.68
CA LEU A 83 -4.34 -10.73 11.22
C LEU A 83 -5.52 -10.84 10.26
N ASN A 84 -5.78 -9.82 9.47
CA ASN A 84 -6.93 -9.78 8.55
C ASN A 84 -6.58 -9.43 7.10
N ASN A 85 -5.30 -9.23 6.80
CA ASN A 85 -4.78 -8.85 5.48
C ASN A 85 -5.32 -7.52 4.91
N LYS A 86 -5.94 -6.69 5.71
CA LYS A 86 -6.35 -5.35 5.29
C LYS A 86 -5.15 -4.42 5.23
N SER A 87 -5.12 -3.59 4.20
CA SER A 87 -4.01 -2.65 3.95
C SER A 87 -4.53 -1.25 3.67
N ILE A 88 -3.71 -0.26 4.00
CA ILE A 88 -3.97 1.13 3.69
C ILE A 88 -2.65 1.83 3.38
N ILE A 89 -2.70 2.84 2.52
CA ILE A 89 -1.57 3.72 2.26
C ILE A 89 -1.61 4.90 3.22
N ALA A 90 -0.51 5.14 3.89
CA ALA A 90 -0.35 6.24 4.83
C ALA A 90 0.92 7.03 4.53
N THR A 91 1.04 8.18 5.16
CA THR A 91 2.20 9.08 5.01
C THR A 91 2.92 9.20 6.33
N VAL A 92 4.24 9.14 6.31
CA VAL A 92 5.07 9.33 7.50
C VAL A 92 5.04 10.81 7.89
N GLY A 93 4.63 11.08 9.11
CA GLY A 93 4.65 12.42 9.71
C GLY A 93 6.03 12.82 10.23
N LYS A 94 6.09 14.00 10.84
CA LYS A 94 7.31 14.53 11.45
C LYS A 94 7.81 13.61 12.56
N ASP A 95 9.11 13.61 12.79
CA ASP A 95 9.74 12.86 13.87
C ASP A 95 9.02 13.05 15.19
N SER A 96 8.70 11.94 15.84
CA SER A 96 8.08 11.90 17.14
C SER A 96 8.73 10.83 18.00
N LYS A 97 8.84 11.08 19.29
CA LYS A 97 9.25 10.07 20.25
C LYS A 97 8.06 9.18 20.61
N TYR A 98 8.30 7.89 20.70
CA TYR A 98 7.34 6.90 21.16
C TYR A 98 8.09 5.68 21.72
N PRO A 99 7.43 4.79 22.48
CA PRO A 99 8.11 3.64 23.09
C PRO A 99 8.80 2.74 22.07
N LEU A 100 10.01 2.32 22.37
CA LEU A 100 10.85 1.52 21.47
C LEU A 100 10.25 0.15 21.11
N PHE A 101 9.39 -0.37 21.96
CA PHE A 101 8.69 -1.63 21.69
C PHE A 101 7.79 -1.56 20.45
N HIS A 102 7.27 -0.39 20.16
CA HIS A 102 6.38 -0.20 19.03
C HIS A 102 7.14 0.14 17.77
N ASN A 103 6.76 -0.49 16.70
CA ASN A 103 7.30 -0.28 15.35
C ASN A 103 6.89 1.09 14.78
N SER A 104 5.65 1.48 15.05
CA SER A 104 5.08 2.73 14.53
C SER A 104 3.92 3.18 15.40
N VAL A 105 3.53 4.44 15.24
CA VAL A 105 2.31 4.99 15.83
C VAL A 105 1.32 5.28 14.71
N LEU A 106 0.12 4.74 14.82
CA LEU A 106 -0.94 4.87 13.81
C LEU A 106 -2.01 5.84 14.29
N SER A 107 -2.58 6.62 13.37
CA SER A 107 -3.80 7.35 13.67
C SER A 107 -4.97 6.39 13.91
N ILE A 108 -6.00 6.86 14.61
CA ILE A 108 -7.21 6.05 14.86
C ILE A 108 -7.86 5.61 13.55
N ARG A 109 -7.90 6.49 12.56
CA ARG A 109 -8.43 6.15 11.23
C ARG A 109 -7.72 4.97 10.56
N ILE A 110 -6.41 4.88 10.70
CA ILE A 110 -5.63 3.78 10.12
C ILE A 110 -5.91 2.48 10.87
N ALA A 111 -6.07 2.55 12.20
CA ALA A 111 -6.30 1.39 13.04
C ALA A 111 -7.70 0.78 12.89
N ASP A 112 -8.66 1.57 12.43
CA ASP A 112 -10.00 1.09 12.11
C ASP A 112 -9.98 0.35 10.73
#